data_d117a9c304a7e87adbeb034c0ebc8d10
#
_entry.id   d117a9c304a7e87adbeb034c0ebc8d10
#
_cell.length_a   1.000
_cell.length_b   1.000
_cell.length_c   1.000
_cell.angle_alpha   90.00
_cell.angle_beta   90.00
_cell.angle_gamma   90.00
#
_symmetry.space_group_name_H-M   'P 1'
#
loop_
_entity.id
_entity.type
_entity.pdbx_description
1 polymer ?
#
loop_
_entity_poly.entity_id
_entity_poly.type
_entity_poly.pdbx_seq_one_letter_code
_entity_poly.pdbx_strand_id
1 'polypeptide(L)'
;MATVTFTGTTSGDMTVASNYVGSIGPGSGDTVIFNTGSRNVTVGPSSAFDLAEVICTSGWSGSFGTPGSPITFQGVTKFTWAGSGDGCYISVASTKTIGTFVAQRGFGAISGAGTVTAFYNEMADFNLTVSTLSAYYGMSPTSRITIGTSANAVGTESFSYGTVTVTDRAVTTARIVGKNGRMYVNGTTAQCTTLHVQEGAMYNSLSSGTITTANISGLNSLITPVNSPYTSATITTLNQFAGGKYVQYANGANFTISTLNSFGSQTASFPSGPMDA
;
A
#
# COMPACT_ATOMS: atom_id res chain seq x y z
N MET A 1 11.05 5.23 28.73
CA MET A 1 10.23 5.74 27.61
C MET A 1 9.84 7.17 27.94
N ALA A 2 10.38 8.11 27.24
CA ALA A 2 9.99 9.53 27.36
C ALA A 2 9.16 9.93 26.13
N THR A 3 8.42 11.03 26.25
CA THR A 3 7.76 11.66 25.10
C THR A 3 8.44 13.00 24.89
N VAL A 4 8.99 13.21 23.70
CA VAL A 4 9.68 14.44 23.32
C VAL A 4 8.96 15.10 22.15
N THR A 5 8.87 16.42 22.17
CA THR A 5 8.20 17.19 21.11
C THR A 5 9.25 17.87 20.26
N PHE A 6 9.27 17.56 18.95
CA PHE A 6 10.12 18.21 17.98
C PHE A 6 9.55 19.56 17.56
N THR A 7 10.35 20.60 17.65
CA THR A 7 9.98 21.97 17.26
C THR A 7 10.69 22.44 16.00
N GLY A 8 11.84 21.85 15.69
CA GLY A 8 12.67 22.25 14.55
C GLY A 8 13.19 23.69 14.66
N THR A 9 13.37 24.21 15.86
CA THR A 9 13.72 25.61 16.10
C THR A 9 15.06 26.00 15.47
N THR A 10 16.02 25.09 15.56
CA THR A 10 17.38 25.31 15.05
C THR A 10 17.56 24.77 13.64
N SER A 11 17.10 23.56 13.38
CA SER A 11 17.26 22.87 12.08
C SER A 11 16.19 21.79 11.88
N GLY A 12 16.23 21.11 10.71
CA GLY A 12 15.43 19.91 10.44
C GLY A 12 16.07 18.60 10.89
N ASP A 13 17.10 18.65 11.72
CA ASP A 13 17.88 17.50 12.15
C ASP A 13 17.34 16.92 13.46
N MET A 14 16.85 15.68 13.42
CA MET A 14 16.32 14.99 14.61
C MET A 14 17.39 14.57 15.61
N THR A 15 18.68 14.63 15.27
CA THR A 15 19.78 14.32 16.20
C THR A 15 20.15 15.50 17.10
N VAL A 16 19.71 16.72 16.76
CA VAL A 16 20.07 17.95 17.45
C VAL A 16 19.08 18.21 18.59
N ALA A 17 19.56 18.13 19.84
CA ALA A 17 18.73 18.26 21.04
C ALA A 17 17.99 19.60 21.13
N SER A 18 18.58 20.71 20.65
CA SER A 18 17.94 22.04 20.65
C SER A 18 16.71 22.14 19.71
N ASN A 19 16.45 21.14 18.88
CA ASN A 19 15.23 21.04 18.08
C ASN A 19 14.02 20.47 18.84
N TYR A 20 14.19 20.16 20.12
CA TYR A 20 13.13 19.60 20.97
C TYR A 20 12.79 20.55 22.13
N VAL A 21 11.56 20.45 22.62
CA VAL A 21 11.13 21.14 23.82
C VAL A 21 12.05 20.72 24.99
N GLY A 22 12.57 21.70 25.73
CA GLY A 22 13.51 21.45 26.83
C GLY A 22 14.92 21.07 26.39
N SER A 23 15.24 21.10 25.08
CA SER A 23 16.56 20.73 24.53
C SER A 23 17.00 19.31 24.89
N ILE A 24 16.05 18.39 24.97
CA ILE A 24 16.28 16.96 25.22
C ILE A 24 15.83 16.19 23.99
N GLY A 25 16.80 15.62 23.26
CA GLY A 25 16.52 14.74 22.11
C GLY A 25 16.02 13.37 22.53
N PRO A 26 15.46 12.58 21.58
CA PRO A 26 14.97 11.24 21.86
C PRO A 26 16.09 10.24 22.12
N GLY A 27 15.80 9.27 22.96
CA GLY A 27 16.60 8.06 23.19
C GLY A 27 15.87 6.80 22.73
N SER A 28 16.50 5.65 23.00
CA SER A 28 15.91 4.35 22.65
C SER A 28 14.57 4.12 23.33
N GLY A 29 13.58 3.71 22.55
CA GLY A 29 12.23 3.42 23.02
C GLY A 29 11.38 4.66 23.34
N ASP A 30 11.82 5.86 22.96
CA ASP A 30 11.05 7.08 23.20
C ASP A 30 10.01 7.34 22.09
N THR A 31 9.03 8.18 22.41
CA THR A 31 8.03 8.71 21.48
C THR A 31 8.42 10.11 21.03
N VAL A 32 8.41 10.36 19.72
CA VAL A 32 8.63 11.69 19.15
C VAL A 32 7.34 12.23 18.55
N ILE A 33 6.97 13.45 18.97
CA ILE A 33 5.76 14.13 18.51
C ILE A 33 6.12 15.36 17.67
N PHE A 34 5.48 15.48 16.50
CA PHE A 34 5.46 16.63 15.60
C PHE A 34 4.04 17.18 15.61
N ASN A 35 3.72 18.14 16.47
CA ASN A 35 2.37 18.61 16.66
C ASN A 35 2.08 20.01 16.09
N THR A 36 3.10 20.88 16.05
CA THR A 36 2.99 22.23 15.49
C THR A 36 4.33 22.63 14.89
N GLY A 37 4.31 23.27 13.72
CA GLY A 37 5.51 23.75 13.05
C GLY A 37 5.48 23.50 11.54
N SER A 38 6.44 24.10 10.85
CA SER A 38 6.57 24.04 9.38
C SER A 38 7.99 23.69 8.92
N ARG A 39 8.87 23.35 9.83
CA ARG A 39 10.25 22.98 9.47
C ARG A 39 10.28 21.63 8.81
N ASN A 40 10.89 21.55 7.64
CA ASN A 40 11.15 20.27 7.00
C ASN A 40 12.18 19.48 7.81
N VAL A 41 11.87 18.22 8.08
CA VAL A 41 12.81 17.29 8.69
C VAL A 41 13.73 16.76 7.59
N THR A 42 15.03 16.96 7.74
CA THR A 42 16.05 16.64 6.73
C THR A 42 17.00 15.54 7.14
N VAL A 43 17.12 15.29 8.44
CA VAL A 43 17.93 14.22 9.02
C VAL A 43 17.08 13.44 10.01
N GLY A 44 17.08 12.12 9.89
CA GLY A 44 16.34 11.22 10.75
C GLY A 44 16.95 11.08 12.15
N PRO A 45 16.35 10.23 12.99
CA PRO A 45 16.88 9.96 14.33
C PRO A 45 18.23 9.25 14.23
N SER A 46 18.97 9.26 15.35
CA SER A 46 20.24 8.54 15.45
C SER A 46 20.11 7.07 15.03
N SER A 47 21.11 6.56 14.32
CA SER A 47 21.18 5.15 13.95
C SER A 47 21.45 4.21 15.14
N ALA A 48 21.69 4.77 16.32
CA ALA A 48 22.05 4.01 17.50
C ALA A 48 20.85 3.37 18.23
N PHE A 49 19.61 3.78 17.92
CA PHE A 49 18.44 3.30 18.66
C PHE A 49 17.16 3.26 17.81
N ASP A 50 16.21 2.46 18.26
CA ASP A 50 14.87 2.35 17.72
C ASP A 50 13.90 3.20 18.56
N LEU A 51 12.85 3.76 17.93
CA LEU A 51 11.82 4.54 18.60
C LEU A 51 10.59 3.69 18.91
N ALA A 52 9.91 3.98 20.01
CA ALA A 52 8.61 3.38 20.27
C ALA A 52 7.57 3.94 19.31
N GLU A 53 7.50 5.26 19.19
CA GLU A 53 6.47 5.88 18.34
C GLU A 53 6.96 7.20 17.73
N VAL A 54 6.49 7.45 16.51
CA VAL A 54 6.58 8.76 15.84
C VAL A 54 5.16 9.20 15.52
N ILE A 55 4.77 10.37 16.00
CA ILE A 55 3.45 10.95 15.80
C ILE A 55 3.59 12.28 15.07
N CYS A 56 3.15 12.35 13.83
CA CYS A 56 3.01 13.61 13.10
C CYS A 56 1.53 13.97 13.00
N THR A 57 1.13 15.01 13.72
CA THR A 57 -0.26 15.47 13.76
C THR A 57 -0.57 16.42 12.61
N SER A 58 -1.84 16.75 12.45
CA SER A 58 -2.33 17.70 11.45
C SER A 58 -1.83 19.14 11.63
N GLY A 59 -1.31 19.45 12.78
CA GLY A 59 -0.70 20.77 13.05
C GLY A 59 0.71 20.93 12.51
N TRP A 60 1.35 19.82 12.06
CA TRP A 60 2.66 19.87 11.44
C TRP A 60 2.54 20.08 9.93
N SER A 61 3.10 21.18 9.41
CA SER A 61 3.07 21.49 7.98
C SER A 61 4.43 21.31 7.28
N GLY A 62 5.47 20.91 7.99
CA GLY A 62 6.75 20.53 7.38
C GLY A 62 6.70 19.15 6.73
N SER A 63 7.60 18.89 5.79
CA SER A 63 7.80 17.58 5.19
C SER A 63 8.78 16.72 5.99
N PHE A 64 8.74 15.41 5.76
CA PHE A 64 9.80 14.48 6.14
C PHE A 64 10.56 14.08 4.89
N GLY A 65 11.80 14.56 4.75
CA GLY A 65 12.60 14.31 3.56
C GLY A 65 12.01 14.86 2.27
N THR A 66 12.51 14.34 1.17
CA THR A 66 12.04 14.61 -0.20
C THR A 66 12.03 13.29 -1.00
N PRO A 67 11.39 13.23 -2.19
CA PRO A 67 11.44 12.04 -3.04
C PRO A 67 12.86 11.56 -3.38
N GLY A 68 13.78 12.49 -3.60
CA GLY A 68 15.19 12.19 -3.93
C GLY A 68 16.11 12.02 -2.72
N SER A 69 15.64 12.37 -1.52
CA SER A 69 16.41 12.30 -0.27
C SER A 69 15.48 11.95 0.90
N PRO A 70 15.01 10.71 0.98
CA PRO A 70 14.15 10.27 2.06
C PRO A 70 14.91 10.22 3.39
N ILE A 71 14.21 10.43 4.50
CA ILE A 71 14.79 10.32 5.83
C ILE A 71 14.88 8.86 6.23
N THR A 72 16.05 8.43 6.65
CA THR A 72 16.22 7.06 7.14
C THR A 72 15.78 6.94 8.59
N PHE A 73 14.85 6.03 8.83
CA PHE A 73 14.46 5.57 10.14
C PHE A 73 15.06 4.20 10.43
N GLN A 74 15.47 4.02 11.69
CA GLN A 74 15.77 2.70 12.26
C GLN A 74 14.44 2.01 12.61
N GLY A 75 14.40 1.14 13.60
CA GLY A 75 13.13 0.54 14.05
C GLY A 75 12.19 1.58 14.66
N VAL A 76 10.90 1.47 14.33
CA VAL A 76 9.82 2.24 14.92
C VAL A 76 8.66 1.29 15.15
N THR A 77 8.19 1.18 16.42
CA THR A 77 7.06 0.29 16.69
C THR A 77 5.78 0.80 16.01
N LYS A 78 5.53 2.12 16.09
CA LYS A 78 4.38 2.73 15.42
C LYS A 78 4.72 4.11 14.86
N PHE A 79 4.35 4.36 13.61
CA PHE A 79 4.50 5.64 12.94
C PHE A 79 3.13 6.14 12.48
N THR A 80 2.71 7.31 12.95
CA THR A 80 1.46 7.95 12.54
C THR A 80 1.77 9.22 11.74
N TRP A 81 1.29 9.30 10.51
CA TRP A 81 1.39 10.46 9.65
C TRP A 81 0.02 11.09 9.41
N ALA A 82 -0.16 12.31 9.89
CA ALA A 82 -1.32 13.16 9.63
C ALA A 82 -0.91 14.58 9.19
N GLY A 83 0.37 14.78 8.90
CA GLY A 83 0.90 16.08 8.53
C GLY A 83 0.23 16.69 7.29
N SER A 84 0.18 18.01 7.23
CA SER A 84 -0.39 18.79 6.14
C SER A 84 0.66 19.36 5.16
N GLY A 85 1.94 19.04 5.36
CA GLY A 85 3.06 19.56 4.58
C GLY A 85 3.30 18.82 3.26
N ASP A 86 4.46 19.06 2.67
CA ASP A 86 4.87 18.59 1.33
C ASP A 86 5.15 17.09 1.23
N GLY A 87 4.75 16.32 2.21
CA GLY A 87 4.76 14.87 2.18
C GLY A 87 5.68 14.20 3.19
N CYS A 88 5.55 12.88 3.25
CA CYS A 88 6.32 11.99 4.12
C CYS A 88 7.16 11.06 3.26
N TYR A 89 8.45 11.36 3.13
CA TYR A 89 9.41 10.55 2.38
C TYR A 89 10.41 9.95 3.34
N ILE A 90 10.25 8.68 3.62
CA ILE A 90 11.09 7.96 4.58
C ILE A 90 11.69 6.70 3.97
N SER A 91 12.81 6.28 4.51
CA SER A 91 13.47 5.02 4.20
C SER A 91 13.59 4.19 5.47
N VAL A 92 13.31 2.89 5.37
CA VAL A 92 13.52 1.94 6.48
C VAL A 92 14.88 1.30 6.31
N ALA A 93 15.74 1.43 7.31
CA ALA A 93 17.09 0.86 7.27
C ALA A 93 17.03 -0.66 7.10
N SER A 94 18.10 -1.22 6.51
CA SER A 94 18.25 -2.67 6.36
C SER A 94 18.11 -3.39 7.71
N THR A 95 17.45 -4.53 7.73
CA THR A 95 17.16 -5.35 8.93
C THR A 95 16.31 -4.68 10.01
N LYS A 96 15.79 -3.47 9.73
CA LYS A 96 14.94 -2.71 10.64
C LYS A 96 13.47 -2.79 10.23
N THR A 97 12.60 -2.46 11.19
CA THR A 97 11.15 -2.63 11.01
C THR A 97 10.39 -1.41 11.48
N ILE A 98 9.44 -0.95 10.68
CA ILE A 98 8.30 -0.18 11.15
C ILE A 98 7.18 -1.19 11.42
N GLY A 99 6.82 -1.37 12.70
CA GLY A 99 5.77 -2.32 13.08
C GLY A 99 4.42 -1.95 12.51
N THR A 100 3.96 -0.73 12.78
CA THR A 100 2.71 -0.19 12.24
C THR A 100 2.93 1.19 11.65
N PHE A 101 2.55 1.40 10.40
CA PHE A 101 2.47 2.73 9.80
C PHE A 101 1.00 3.11 9.56
N VAL A 102 0.58 4.25 10.07
CA VAL A 102 -0.76 4.80 9.89
C VAL A 102 -0.69 6.08 9.08
N ALA A 103 -1.17 6.06 7.85
CA ALA A 103 -1.29 7.22 6.99
C ALA A 103 -2.73 7.76 7.05
N GLN A 104 -2.96 8.79 7.87
CA GLN A 104 -4.30 9.35 8.03
C GLN A 104 -4.70 10.22 6.84
N ARG A 105 -3.75 10.96 6.28
CA ARG A 105 -3.94 11.84 5.13
C ARG A 105 -2.62 12.24 4.48
N GLY A 106 -2.70 13.01 3.39
CA GLY A 106 -1.53 13.52 2.69
C GLY A 106 -0.96 12.52 1.71
N PHE A 107 0.32 12.64 1.43
CA PHE A 107 1.01 11.80 0.45
C PHE A 107 2.44 11.53 0.89
N GLY A 108 3.09 10.56 0.24
CA GLY A 108 4.47 10.27 0.53
C GLY A 108 4.99 8.99 -0.12
N ALA A 109 6.19 8.61 0.33
CA ALA A 109 6.78 7.34 -0.03
C ALA A 109 7.52 6.71 1.14
N ILE A 110 7.45 5.39 1.22
CA ILE A 110 8.28 4.60 2.12
C ILE A 110 9.13 3.65 1.28
N SER A 111 10.43 3.77 1.43
CA SER A 111 11.42 3.00 0.67
C SER A 111 12.39 2.27 1.59
N GLY A 112 13.39 1.61 1.01
CA GLY A 112 14.49 1.01 1.74
C GLY A 112 14.45 -0.50 1.86
N ALA A 113 15.55 -1.04 2.41
CA ALA A 113 15.75 -2.48 2.51
C ALA A 113 15.11 -3.13 3.75
N GLY A 114 14.42 -2.34 4.58
CA GLY A 114 13.75 -2.82 5.79
C GLY A 114 12.31 -3.31 5.55
N THR A 115 11.61 -3.50 6.65
CA THR A 115 10.25 -4.07 6.69
C THR A 115 9.23 -3.05 7.18
N VAL A 116 8.04 -3.05 6.57
CA VAL A 116 6.81 -2.50 7.15
C VAL A 116 5.87 -3.66 7.43
N THR A 117 5.54 -3.90 8.71
CA THR A 117 4.70 -5.04 9.07
C THR A 117 3.24 -4.77 8.74
N ALA A 118 2.69 -3.63 9.13
CA ALA A 118 1.33 -3.25 8.80
C ALA A 118 1.26 -1.79 8.34
N PHE A 119 0.61 -1.55 7.21
CA PHE A 119 0.35 -0.22 6.69
C PHE A 119 -1.15 0.04 6.62
N TYR A 120 -1.63 0.95 7.44
CA TYR A 120 -3.01 1.42 7.45
C TYR A 120 -3.10 2.74 6.70
N ASN A 121 -3.90 2.77 5.64
CA ASN A 121 -4.11 3.97 4.82
C ASN A 121 -5.56 4.44 4.95
N GLU A 122 -5.77 5.52 5.69
CA GLU A 122 -7.10 6.07 5.88
C GLU A 122 -7.53 6.89 4.65
N MET A 123 -6.77 7.93 4.26
CA MET A 123 -7.13 8.81 3.13
C MET A 123 -5.89 9.34 2.38
N ALA A 124 -4.76 8.67 2.49
CA ALA A 124 -3.50 9.15 1.95
C ALA A 124 -3.19 8.52 0.57
N ASP A 125 -2.21 9.12 -0.13
CA ASP A 125 -1.63 8.61 -1.38
C ASP A 125 -0.15 8.29 -1.16
N PHE A 126 0.20 7.02 -1.14
CA PHE A 126 1.55 6.58 -0.82
C PHE A 126 2.15 5.66 -1.88
N ASN A 127 3.48 5.77 -2.04
CA ASN A 127 4.29 4.84 -2.83
C ASN A 127 5.19 4.02 -1.89
N LEU A 128 5.11 2.69 -1.95
CA LEU A 128 5.89 1.78 -1.12
C LEU A 128 6.86 0.94 -1.98
N THR A 129 8.15 1.11 -1.71
CA THR A 129 9.24 0.34 -2.32
C THR A 129 10.14 -0.31 -1.27
N VAL A 130 9.57 -0.64 -0.12
CA VAL A 130 10.27 -1.37 0.95
C VAL A 130 10.53 -2.82 0.55
N SER A 131 11.57 -3.42 1.11
CA SER A 131 11.88 -4.82 0.84
C SER A 131 10.73 -5.74 1.23
N THR A 132 10.17 -5.57 2.44
CA THR A 132 9.05 -6.38 2.91
C THR A 132 7.89 -5.51 3.36
N LEU A 133 6.69 -5.80 2.83
CA LEU A 133 5.42 -5.28 3.31
C LEU A 133 4.56 -6.49 3.70
N SER A 134 4.32 -6.67 5.00
CA SER A 134 3.58 -7.86 5.45
C SER A 134 2.08 -7.71 5.27
N ALA A 135 1.51 -6.53 5.53
CA ALA A 135 0.09 -6.28 5.32
C ALA A 135 -0.19 -4.82 4.92
N TYR A 136 -1.19 -4.62 4.07
CA TYR A 136 -1.74 -3.32 3.70
C TYR A 136 -3.25 -3.28 3.94
N TYR A 137 -3.73 -2.20 4.51
CA TYR A 137 -5.14 -1.95 4.80
C TYR A 137 -5.56 -0.58 4.27
N GLY A 138 -6.23 -0.55 3.13
CA GLY A 138 -6.88 0.65 2.59
C GLY A 138 -8.24 0.81 3.26
N MET A 139 -8.35 1.77 4.19
CA MET A 139 -9.49 1.91 5.08
C MET A 139 -10.60 2.81 4.52
N SER A 140 -10.33 3.52 3.42
CA SER A 140 -11.25 4.49 2.83
C SER A 140 -11.33 4.34 1.32
N PRO A 141 -12.46 4.68 0.70
CA PRO A 141 -12.59 4.76 -0.76
C PRO A 141 -11.62 5.72 -1.44
N THR A 142 -11.09 6.69 -0.71
CA THR A 142 -10.11 7.68 -1.21
C THR A 142 -8.67 7.28 -0.97
N SER A 143 -8.42 6.21 -0.20
CA SER A 143 -7.06 5.73 0.00
C SER A 143 -6.43 5.24 -1.31
N ARG A 144 -5.17 5.62 -1.55
CA ARG A 144 -4.40 5.19 -2.72
C ARG A 144 -3.05 4.68 -2.28
N ILE A 145 -2.61 3.61 -2.91
CA ILE A 145 -1.27 3.09 -2.71
C ILE A 145 -0.71 2.53 -4.01
N THR A 146 0.57 2.82 -4.25
CA THR A 146 1.37 2.12 -5.24
C THR A 146 2.41 1.27 -4.53
N ILE A 147 2.38 -0.04 -4.75
CA ILE A 147 3.34 -0.99 -4.19
C ILE A 147 4.29 -1.37 -5.33
N GLY A 148 5.52 -0.91 -5.21
CA GLY A 148 6.54 -1.10 -6.24
C GLY A 148 7.25 -2.43 -6.13
N THR A 149 8.19 -2.64 -7.05
CA THR A 149 8.95 -3.87 -7.25
C THR A 149 9.69 -4.31 -5.99
N SER A 150 9.56 -5.58 -5.64
CA SER A 150 10.37 -6.27 -4.63
C SER A 150 10.31 -7.77 -4.86
N ALA A 151 11.38 -8.47 -4.49
CA ALA A 151 11.43 -9.93 -4.52
C ALA A 151 10.50 -10.59 -3.48
N ASN A 152 10.20 -9.88 -2.38
CA ASN A 152 9.34 -10.39 -1.33
C ASN A 152 7.86 -10.09 -1.65
N ALA A 153 7.00 -11.08 -1.49
CA ALA A 153 5.56 -10.90 -1.64
C ALA A 153 5.01 -9.87 -0.64
N VAL A 154 3.93 -9.21 -1.00
CA VAL A 154 3.05 -8.55 -0.03
C VAL A 154 2.34 -9.65 0.75
N GLY A 155 2.34 -9.53 2.07
CA GLY A 155 1.94 -10.63 2.96
C GLY A 155 0.49 -11.05 2.92
N THR A 156 0.04 -11.66 3.99
CA THR A 156 -1.08 -12.59 3.98
C THR A 156 -2.47 -11.98 3.84
N GLU A 157 -2.69 -10.72 4.16
CA GLU A 157 -4.00 -10.08 3.99
C GLU A 157 -3.87 -8.62 3.62
N SER A 158 -4.16 -8.32 2.36
CA SER A 158 -4.32 -6.95 1.91
C SER A 158 -5.81 -6.68 1.70
N PHE A 159 -6.37 -5.82 2.54
CA PHE A 159 -7.77 -5.42 2.49
C PHE A 159 -7.88 -3.98 2.00
N SER A 160 -8.69 -3.70 1.00
CA SER A 160 -8.80 -2.35 0.47
C SER A 160 -10.21 -1.99 0.02
N TYR A 161 -10.67 -0.83 0.47
CA TYR A 161 -11.82 -0.12 -0.09
C TYR A 161 -11.42 0.93 -1.14
N GLY A 162 -10.14 1.27 -1.22
CA GLY A 162 -9.58 2.28 -2.12
C GLY A 162 -8.86 1.68 -3.32
N THR A 163 -7.89 2.42 -3.85
CA THR A 163 -7.11 2.00 -5.01
C THR A 163 -5.74 1.46 -4.61
N VAL A 164 -5.45 0.26 -5.05
CA VAL A 164 -4.14 -0.39 -4.90
C VAL A 164 -3.55 -0.64 -6.29
N THR A 165 -2.34 -0.18 -6.51
CA THR A 165 -1.53 -0.53 -7.69
C THR A 165 -0.34 -1.37 -7.26
N VAL A 166 -0.16 -2.54 -7.84
CA VAL A 166 0.99 -3.42 -7.58
C VAL A 166 1.80 -3.57 -8.86
N THR A 167 3.10 -3.33 -8.77
CA THR A 167 4.02 -3.43 -9.92
C THR A 167 5.12 -4.43 -9.64
N ASP A 168 5.23 -5.47 -10.46
CA ASP A 168 6.26 -6.51 -10.42
C ASP A 168 6.51 -7.08 -9.01
N ARG A 169 5.44 -7.34 -8.28
CA ARG A 169 5.50 -7.87 -6.93
C ARG A 169 4.37 -8.88 -6.70
N ALA A 170 4.68 -10.00 -6.08
CA ALA A 170 3.68 -10.99 -5.70
C ALA A 170 2.82 -10.49 -4.51
N VAL A 171 1.57 -10.92 -4.49
CA VAL A 171 0.63 -10.71 -3.38
C VAL A 171 0.12 -12.07 -2.92
N THR A 172 0.24 -12.35 -1.62
CA THR A 172 -0.22 -13.65 -1.10
C THR A 172 -1.75 -13.69 -1.04
N THR A 173 -2.37 -12.72 -0.38
CA THR A 173 -3.83 -12.61 -0.36
C THR A 173 -4.23 -11.16 -0.60
N ALA A 174 -5.15 -10.94 -1.53
CA ALA A 174 -5.77 -9.65 -1.77
C ALA A 174 -7.28 -9.76 -1.57
N ARG A 175 -7.85 -8.81 -0.84
CA ARG A 175 -9.30 -8.64 -0.69
C ARG A 175 -9.68 -7.21 -1.05
N ILE A 176 -10.44 -7.06 -2.12
CA ILE A 176 -10.90 -5.76 -2.62
C ILE A 176 -12.41 -5.73 -2.45
N VAL A 177 -12.90 -4.67 -1.81
CA VAL A 177 -14.30 -4.58 -1.36
C VAL A 177 -14.91 -3.23 -1.70
N GLY A 178 -16.21 -3.26 -2.06
CA GLY A 178 -17.01 -2.07 -2.29
C GLY A 178 -16.79 -1.44 -3.67
N LYS A 179 -17.78 -0.67 -4.10
CA LYS A 179 -17.82 -0.08 -5.45
C LYS A 179 -16.62 0.80 -5.85
N ASN A 180 -15.86 1.29 -4.88
CA ASN A 180 -14.66 2.10 -5.10
C ASN A 180 -13.37 1.30 -4.92
N GLY A 181 -13.46 0.06 -4.44
CA GLY A 181 -12.30 -0.83 -4.33
C GLY A 181 -11.73 -1.16 -5.71
N ARG A 182 -10.46 -0.85 -5.93
CA ARG A 182 -9.76 -1.09 -7.20
C ARG A 182 -8.40 -1.69 -6.92
N MET A 183 -8.07 -2.73 -7.67
CA MET A 183 -6.70 -3.23 -7.70
C MET A 183 -6.21 -3.30 -9.14
N TYR A 184 -5.09 -2.70 -9.39
CA TYR A 184 -4.36 -2.76 -10.66
C TYR A 184 -3.07 -3.53 -10.44
N VAL A 185 -2.81 -4.52 -11.28
CA VAL A 185 -1.59 -5.32 -11.20
C VAL A 185 -0.83 -5.18 -12.50
N ASN A 186 0.38 -4.62 -12.42
CA ASN A 186 1.24 -4.32 -13.55
C ASN A 186 2.51 -5.17 -13.52
N GLY A 187 3.10 -5.40 -14.71
CA GLY A 187 4.39 -6.07 -14.84
C GLY A 187 4.28 -7.55 -15.15
N THR A 188 5.43 -8.19 -15.30
CA THR A 188 5.52 -9.58 -15.79
C THR A 188 5.55 -10.62 -14.68
N THR A 189 5.90 -10.23 -13.46
CA THR A 189 6.11 -11.14 -12.32
C THR A 189 5.05 -11.02 -11.23
N ALA A 190 4.14 -10.04 -11.37
CA ALA A 190 3.09 -9.83 -10.38
C ALA A 190 2.13 -11.02 -10.36
N GLN A 191 2.01 -11.65 -9.20
CA GLN A 191 1.18 -12.84 -8.97
C GLN A 191 0.28 -12.59 -7.75
N CYS A 192 -0.87 -13.27 -7.70
CA CYS A 192 -1.73 -13.26 -6.53
C CYS A 192 -2.11 -14.70 -6.18
N THR A 193 -1.75 -15.16 -4.98
CA THR A 193 -2.11 -16.52 -4.58
C THR A 193 -3.62 -16.62 -4.37
N THR A 194 -4.19 -15.75 -3.55
CA THR A 194 -5.64 -15.72 -3.31
C THR A 194 -6.19 -14.32 -3.52
N LEU A 195 -7.16 -14.20 -4.40
CA LEU A 195 -7.84 -12.94 -4.71
C LEU A 195 -9.32 -13.04 -4.33
N HIS A 196 -9.80 -12.05 -3.58
CA HIS A 196 -11.23 -11.85 -3.32
C HIS A 196 -11.67 -10.51 -3.88
N VAL A 197 -12.70 -10.51 -4.73
CA VAL A 197 -13.30 -9.31 -5.31
C VAL A 197 -14.78 -9.29 -4.92
N GLN A 198 -15.19 -8.30 -4.12
CA GLN A 198 -16.48 -8.33 -3.44
C GLN A 198 -17.20 -6.98 -3.51
N GLU A 199 -18.52 -7.00 -3.45
CA GLU A 199 -19.37 -5.81 -3.26
C GLU A 199 -19.17 -4.70 -4.29
N GLY A 200 -19.02 -5.05 -5.56
CA GLY A 200 -18.85 -4.09 -6.66
C GLY A 200 -17.40 -3.61 -6.87
N ALA A 201 -16.43 -4.25 -6.22
CA ALA A 201 -15.02 -3.97 -6.42
C ALA A 201 -14.52 -4.44 -7.80
N MET A 202 -13.37 -3.92 -8.24
CA MET A 202 -12.78 -4.25 -9.53
C MET A 202 -11.31 -4.67 -9.38
N TYR A 203 -10.97 -5.76 -10.03
CA TYR A 203 -9.58 -6.19 -10.23
C TYR A 203 -9.23 -6.12 -11.71
N ASN A 204 -8.16 -5.39 -12.02
CA ASN A 204 -7.61 -5.22 -13.37
C ASN A 204 -6.19 -5.78 -13.43
N SER A 205 -5.93 -6.70 -14.34
CA SER A 205 -4.58 -7.21 -14.56
C SER A 205 -4.00 -6.74 -15.88
N LEU A 206 -2.86 -6.06 -15.78
CA LEU A 206 -1.94 -5.77 -16.89
C LEU A 206 -0.73 -6.72 -16.85
N SER A 207 -0.82 -7.78 -16.05
CA SER A 207 0.27 -8.72 -15.79
C SER A 207 0.04 -10.06 -16.50
N SER A 208 1.10 -10.72 -16.90
CA SER A 208 1.10 -12.12 -17.30
C SER A 208 1.17 -13.10 -16.12
N GLY A 209 1.16 -12.61 -14.89
CA GLY A 209 1.25 -13.43 -13.69
C GLY A 209 0.04 -14.32 -13.44
N THR A 210 0.20 -15.27 -12.54
CA THR A 210 -0.82 -16.26 -12.19
C THR A 210 -1.60 -15.85 -10.96
N ILE A 211 -2.93 -16.01 -10.99
CA ILE A 211 -3.79 -16.03 -9.81
C ILE A 211 -4.10 -17.49 -9.51
N THR A 212 -3.69 -17.98 -8.34
CA THR A 212 -3.96 -19.39 -8.01
C THR A 212 -5.43 -19.60 -7.73
N THR A 213 -6.03 -18.79 -6.86
CA THR A 213 -7.47 -18.85 -6.56
C THR A 213 -8.09 -17.48 -6.62
N ALA A 214 -9.11 -17.29 -7.42
CA ALA A 214 -9.90 -16.09 -7.48
C ALA A 214 -11.33 -16.37 -7.02
N ASN A 215 -11.80 -15.58 -6.06
CA ASN A 215 -13.17 -15.62 -5.54
C ASN A 215 -13.86 -14.31 -5.87
N ILE A 216 -14.92 -14.35 -6.65
CA ILE A 216 -15.67 -13.17 -7.05
C ILE A 216 -17.12 -13.27 -6.61
N SER A 217 -17.62 -12.27 -5.90
CA SER A 217 -18.97 -12.25 -5.34
C SER A 217 -19.54 -10.84 -5.25
N GLY A 218 -20.85 -10.74 -5.16
CA GLY A 218 -21.58 -9.48 -5.02
C GLY A 218 -21.85 -8.75 -6.35
N LEU A 219 -22.91 -7.97 -6.36
CA LEU A 219 -23.37 -7.25 -7.55
C LEU A 219 -22.29 -6.30 -8.07
N ASN A 220 -22.06 -6.35 -9.39
CA ASN A 220 -21.08 -5.53 -10.12
C ASN A 220 -19.60 -5.74 -9.73
N SER A 221 -19.28 -6.79 -8.95
CA SER A 221 -17.89 -7.18 -8.78
C SER A 221 -17.30 -7.70 -10.08
N LEU A 222 -16.08 -7.29 -10.43
CA LEU A 222 -15.52 -7.49 -11.74
C LEU A 222 -14.05 -7.95 -11.67
N ILE A 223 -13.73 -9.03 -12.37
CA ILE A 223 -12.36 -9.39 -12.72
C ILE A 223 -12.20 -9.21 -14.22
N THR A 224 -11.24 -8.42 -14.65
CA THR A 224 -11.01 -8.14 -16.06
C THR A 224 -9.52 -8.09 -16.38
N PRO A 225 -9.08 -8.70 -17.50
CA PRO A 225 -7.79 -8.38 -18.08
C PRO A 225 -7.89 -6.98 -18.71
N VAL A 226 -6.89 -6.15 -18.54
CA VAL A 226 -6.83 -4.88 -19.26
C VAL A 226 -6.22 -5.11 -20.64
N ASN A 227 -6.70 -4.40 -21.63
CA ASN A 227 -6.18 -4.42 -23.00
C ASN A 227 -4.68 -4.05 -22.99
N SER A 228 -3.80 -5.02 -23.06
CA SER A 228 -2.36 -4.83 -22.99
C SER A 228 -1.69 -5.76 -24.01
N PRO A 229 -0.55 -5.37 -24.58
CA PRO A 229 0.25 -6.26 -25.41
C PRO A 229 0.82 -7.46 -24.65
N TYR A 230 0.57 -7.58 -23.35
CA TYR A 230 1.04 -8.69 -22.53
C TYR A 230 0.18 -9.94 -22.75
N THR A 231 0.86 -11.04 -22.91
CA THR A 231 0.30 -12.38 -23.08
C THR A 231 -0.53 -12.81 -21.87
N SER A 232 -1.51 -13.63 -22.12
CA SER A 232 -2.51 -14.18 -21.21
C SER A 232 -2.04 -14.47 -19.78
N ALA A 233 -2.65 -13.83 -18.81
CA ALA A 233 -2.55 -14.23 -17.40
C ALA A 233 -3.34 -15.53 -17.14
N THR A 234 -3.00 -16.26 -16.10
CA THR A 234 -3.67 -17.51 -15.73
C THR A 234 -4.44 -17.35 -14.42
N ILE A 235 -5.67 -17.84 -14.38
CA ILE A 235 -6.40 -18.12 -13.14
C ILE A 235 -6.53 -19.63 -13.02
N THR A 236 -5.86 -20.22 -12.03
CA THR A 236 -5.93 -21.68 -11.86
C THR A 236 -7.33 -22.09 -11.44
N THR A 237 -7.91 -21.45 -10.44
CA THR A 237 -9.28 -21.70 -9.99
C THR A 237 -10.05 -20.40 -9.87
N LEU A 238 -11.15 -20.27 -10.60
CA LEU A 238 -12.10 -19.18 -10.48
C LEU A 238 -13.37 -19.69 -9.80
N ASN A 239 -13.67 -19.17 -8.62
CA ASN A 239 -14.90 -19.40 -7.90
C ASN A 239 -15.82 -18.18 -8.11
N GLN A 240 -16.87 -18.34 -8.87
CA GLN A 240 -17.85 -17.32 -9.15
C GLN A 240 -19.10 -17.55 -8.30
N PHE A 241 -19.37 -16.61 -7.42
CA PHE A 241 -20.57 -16.59 -6.58
C PHE A 241 -21.60 -15.61 -7.13
N ALA A 242 -22.80 -15.60 -6.57
CA ALA A 242 -23.91 -14.77 -7.02
C ALA A 242 -23.52 -13.28 -7.16
N GLY A 243 -23.82 -12.69 -8.30
CA GLY A 243 -23.54 -11.30 -8.65
C GLY A 243 -22.14 -10.99 -9.13
N GLY A 244 -21.18 -11.89 -8.95
CA GLY A 244 -19.82 -11.71 -9.45
C GLY A 244 -19.75 -11.86 -10.97
N LYS A 245 -18.96 -11.03 -11.64
CA LYS A 245 -18.75 -11.06 -13.08
C LYS A 245 -17.29 -11.24 -13.43
N TYR A 246 -17.02 -12.16 -14.32
CA TYR A 246 -15.76 -12.29 -15.02
C TYR A 246 -15.98 -11.84 -16.47
N VAL A 247 -15.15 -10.94 -16.95
CA VAL A 247 -15.21 -10.44 -18.33
C VAL A 247 -13.97 -10.88 -19.07
N GLN A 248 -14.18 -11.48 -20.24
CA GLN A 248 -13.13 -11.84 -21.18
C GLN A 248 -13.30 -11.02 -22.45
N TYR A 249 -12.24 -10.41 -22.94
CA TYR A 249 -12.30 -9.62 -24.18
C TYR A 249 -12.01 -10.50 -25.40
N ALA A 250 -12.80 -10.32 -26.46
CA ALA A 250 -12.68 -11.13 -27.68
C ALA A 250 -11.35 -10.94 -28.44
N ASN A 251 -10.68 -9.80 -28.29
CA ASN A 251 -9.52 -9.40 -29.09
C ASN A 251 -8.29 -9.02 -28.26
N GLY A 252 -8.18 -9.47 -27.03
CA GLY A 252 -7.11 -9.03 -26.13
C GLY A 252 -6.47 -10.15 -25.33
N ALA A 253 -5.61 -9.75 -24.41
CA ALA A 253 -5.08 -10.65 -23.40
C ALA A 253 -6.24 -11.19 -22.55
N ASN A 254 -6.40 -12.49 -22.55
CA ASN A 254 -7.43 -13.18 -21.80
C ASN A 254 -6.81 -13.96 -20.66
N PHE A 255 -7.56 -14.13 -19.57
CA PHE A 255 -7.17 -15.11 -18.57
C PHE A 255 -7.39 -16.52 -19.12
N THR A 256 -6.39 -17.38 -18.98
CA THR A 256 -6.59 -18.82 -19.08
C THR A 256 -7.14 -19.32 -17.76
N ILE A 257 -8.38 -19.81 -17.73
CA ILE A 257 -9.01 -20.37 -16.53
C ILE A 257 -8.90 -21.88 -16.60
N SER A 258 -8.20 -22.50 -15.66
CA SER A 258 -8.06 -23.96 -15.61
C SER A 258 -9.29 -24.63 -15.00
N THR A 259 -9.84 -24.04 -13.94
CA THR A 259 -11.05 -24.55 -13.27
C THR A 259 -12.01 -23.41 -13.01
N LEU A 260 -13.25 -23.55 -13.46
CA LEU A 260 -14.34 -22.61 -13.18
C LEU A 260 -15.40 -23.30 -12.32
N ASN A 261 -15.62 -22.77 -11.12
CA ASN A 261 -16.70 -23.17 -10.23
C ASN A 261 -17.73 -22.05 -10.17
N SER A 262 -18.96 -22.32 -10.55
CA SER A 262 -20.05 -21.35 -10.51
C SER A 262 -21.07 -21.76 -9.44
N PHE A 263 -21.28 -20.88 -8.47
CA PHE A 263 -22.20 -21.07 -7.35
C PHE A 263 -23.34 -20.05 -7.43
N GLY A 264 -24.52 -20.53 -7.85
CA GLY A 264 -25.73 -19.71 -7.98
C GLY A 264 -26.21 -19.54 -9.43
N SER A 265 -27.41 -19.00 -9.63
CA SER A 265 -28.09 -18.84 -10.92
C SER A 265 -27.54 -17.65 -11.74
N GLN A 266 -26.26 -17.62 -12.02
CA GLN A 266 -25.68 -16.62 -12.93
C GLN A 266 -25.22 -17.30 -14.21
N THR A 267 -25.83 -16.95 -15.32
CA THR A 267 -25.29 -17.25 -16.64
C THR A 267 -23.98 -16.49 -16.80
N ALA A 268 -22.90 -17.20 -17.04
CA ALA A 268 -21.67 -16.58 -17.53
C ALA A 268 -21.99 -15.92 -18.88
N SER A 269 -22.18 -14.63 -18.91
CA SER A 269 -22.32 -13.91 -20.17
C SER A 269 -20.92 -13.65 -20.71
N PHE A 270 -20.52 -14.41 -21.70
CA PHE A 270 -19.41 -14.04 -22.56
C PHE A 270 -19.97 -13.02 -23.57
N PRO A 271 -19.53 -11.77 -23.59
CA PRO A 271 -19.93 -10.87 -24.64
C PRO A 271 -19.32 -11.39 -25.96
N SER A 272 -20.15 -11.92 -26.82
CA SER A 272 -19.81 -12.28 -28.20
C SER A 272 -19.90 -11.03 -29.08
N GLY A 273 -18.93 -10.14 -29.00
CA GLY A 273 -18.89 -8.97 -29.88
C GLY A 273 -17.90 -7.90 -29.43
N PRO A 274 -17.38 -7.07 -30.35
CA PRO A 274 -16.61 -5.92 -29.96
C PRO A 274 -17.52 -4.98 -29.18
N MET A 275 -17.11 -4.57 -27.98
CA MET A 275 -17.68 -3.38 -27.37
C MET A 275 -17.10 -2.20 -28.12
N ASP A 276 -17.93 -1.56 -28.93
CA ASP A 276 -17.61 -0.28 -29.54
C ASP A 276 -17.30 0.76 -28.44
N ALA A 277 -16.29 1.55 -28.72
CA ALA A 277 -15.59 2.51 -27.84
C ALA A 277 -16.48 3.52 -27.14
#